data_b5a0eb9a8d9d6eef3b74e3b0bf399a19
#
_entry.id   b5a0eb9a8d9d6eef3b74e3b0bf399a19
#
_cell.length_a   1.000
_cell.length_b   1.000
_cell.length_c   1.000
_cell.angle_alpha   90.00
_cell.angle_beta   90.00
_cell.angle_gamma   90.00
#
_symmetry.space_group_name_H-M   'P 1'
#
loop_
_entity.id
_entity.type
_entity.pdbx_description
1 polymer ?
#
loop_
_entity_poly.entity_id
_entity_poly.type
_entity_poly.pdbx_seq_one_letter_code
_entity_poly.pdbx_strand_id
1 'polypeptide(L)'
;MTDEVRCWLVERTYTDRDLIVLIYATPDGERKYRKELSASMLGRTTVTAATAVDADDLEPVEDAETRERYAMEVDRVRDSHEPDEAI
;
A
#
# COMPACT_ATOMS: atom_id res chain seq x y z
N MET A 1 7.95 -8.69 20.20
CA MET A 1 7.87 -9.21 18.84
C MET A 1 6.76 -8.52 18.09
N THR A 2 7.10 -7.87 17.00
CA THR A 2 6.10 -7.21 16.18
C THR A 2 5.61 -8.18 15.11
N ASP A 3 4.29 -8.26 14.96
CA ASP A 3 3.69 -9.03 13.89
C ASP A 3 3.68 -8.18 12.63
N GLU A 4 4.29 -8.67 11.58
CA GLU A 4 4.29 -8.02 10.29
C GLU A 4 3.24 -8.65 9.38
N VAL A 5 2.54 -7.80 8.66
CA VAL A 5 1.49 -8.23 7.72
C VAL A 5 1.90 -7.75 6.33
N ARG A 6 1.84 -8.66 5.36
CA ARG A 6 2.10 -8.29 3.96
C ARG A 6 0.93 -7.49 3.42
N CYS A 7 1.24 -6.29 2.96
CA CYS A 7 0.24 -5.40 2.38
C CYS A 7 0.63 -5.10 0.93
N TRP A 8 -0.38 -4.84 0.09
CA TRP A 8 -0.20 -4.64 -1.34
C TRP A 8 -0.56 -3.22 -1.73
N LEU A 9 0.20 -2.66 -2.67
CA LEU A 9 -0.02 -1.29 -3.13
C LEU A 9 -1.34 -1.20 -3.87
N VAL A 10 -2.27 -0.41 -3.33
CA VAL A 10 -3.61 -0.26 -3.92
C VAL A 10 -3.88 1.13 -4.46
N GLU A 11 -3.10 2.12 -4.03
CA GLU A 11 -3.33 3.49 -4.47
C GLU A 11 -2.03 4.29 -4.42
N ARG A 12 -1.84 5.13 -5.43
CA ARG A 12 -0.71 6.06 -5.47
C ARG A 12 -1.23 7.40 -5.95
N THR A 13 -1.01 8.45 -5.15
CA THR A 13 -1.49 9.79 -5.43
C THR A 13 -0.35 10.79 -5.40
N TYR A 14 -0.29 11.64 -6.40
CA TYR A 14 0.67 12.74 -6.45
C TYR A 14 -0.03 14.02 -5.98
N THR A 15 0.60 14.74 -5.06
CA THR A 15 0.07 16.01 -4.57
C THR A 15 0.81 17.19 -5.20
N ASP A 16 0.26 18.39 -5.03
CA ASP A 16 0.81 19.62 -5.62
C ASP A 16 2.17 20.05 -5.03
N ARG A 17 2.62 19.39 -3.96
CA ARG A 17 3.85 19.77 -3.27
C ARG A 17 4.98 18.77 -3.47
N ASP A 18 4.98 18.08 -4.59
CA ASP A 18 5.95 17.04 -4.88
C ASP A 18 5.95 15.93 -3.83
N LEU A 19 4.79 15.67 -3.26
CA LEU A 19 4.58 14.62 -2.28
C LEU A 19 3.80 13.49 -2.93
N ILE A 20 4.26 12.26 -2.71
CA ILE A 20 3.59 11.08 -3.23
C ILE A 20 3.04 10.30 -2.03
N VAL A 21 1.75 9.99 -2.10
CA VAL A 21 1.08 9.20 -1.06
C VAL A 21 0.84 7.80 -1.60
N LEU A 22 1.35 6.81 -0.86
CA LEU A 22 1.18 5.39 -1.20
C LEU A 22 0.25 4.76 -0.17
N ILE A 23 -0.74 4.03 -0.63
CA ILE A 23 -1.64 3.27 0.25
C ILE A 23 -1.42 1.79 -0.02
N TYR A 24 -1.10 1.06 1.04
CA TYR A 24 -0.99 -0.40 1.02
C TYR A 24 -2.15 -0.97 1.80
N ALA A 25 -2.72 -2.07 1.33
CA ALA A 25 -3.86 -2.69 2.00
C ALA A 25 -3.58 -4.17 2.26
N THR A 26 -4.20 -4.68 3.32
CA THR A 26 -4.23 -6.12 3.58
C THR A 26 -5.05 -6.81 2.49
N PRO A 27 -4.81 -8.12 2.23
CA PRO A 27 -5.52 -8.82 1.16
C PRO A 27 -7.05 -8.79 1.28
N ASP A 28 -7.58 -8.69 2.49
CA ASP A 28 -9.02 -8.58 2.71
C ASP A 28 -9.54 -7.15 2.55
N GLY A 29 -8.63 -6.16 2.36
CA GLY A 29 -9.01 -4.77 2.22
C GLY A 29 -9.46 -4.09 3.49
N GLU A 30 -9.41 -4.79 4.63
CA GLU A 30 -9.96 -4.26 5.88
C GLU A 30 -9.04 -3.30 6.61
N ARG A 31 -7.73 -3.36 6.34
CA ARG A 31 -6.75 -2.48 6.99
C ARG A 31 -5.80 -1.91 5.95
N LYS A 32 -5.27 -0.74 6.25
CA LYS A 32 -4.39 -0.01 5.33
C LYS A 32 -3.19 0.60 6.05
N TYR A 33 -2.15 0.88 5.27
CA TYR A 33 -0.99 1.64 5.70
C TYR A 33 -0.74 2.75 4.71
N ARG A 34 -0.63 3.98 5.20
CA ARG A 34 -0.38 5.17 4.39
C ARG A 34 1.08 5.60 4.54
N LYS A 35 1.77 5.73 3.44
CA LYS A 35 3.16 6.17 3.42
C LYS A 35 3.30 7.40 2.53
N GLU A 36 4.02 8.42 3.01
CA GLU A 36 4.29 9.62 2.25
C GLU A 36 5.75 9.66 1.85
N LEU A 37 6.02 9.98 0.59
CA LEU A 37 7.36 10.12 0.05
C LEU A 37 7.47 11.45 -0.69
N SER A 38 8.60 12.14 -0.51
CA SER A 38 8.88 13.30 -1.37
C SER A 38 9.30 12.80 -2.75
N ALA A 39 9.07 13.64 -3.78
CA ALA A 39 9.44 13.28 -5.14
C ALA A 39 10.95 13.03 -5.26
N SER A 40 11.76 13.77 -4.49
CA SER A 40 13.21 13.58 -4.49
C SER A 40 13.63 12.23 -3.90
N MET A 41 12.83 11.67 -3.00
CA MET A 41 13.09 10.35 -2.41
C MET A 41 12.70 9.22 -3.35
N LEU A 42 11.78 9.48 -4.29
CA LEU A 42 11.28 8.45 -5.19
C LEU A 42 12.39 7.86 -6.06
N GLY A 43 13.37 8.68 -6.45
CA GLY A 43 14.51 8.22 -7.23
C GLY A 43 15.49 7.37 -6.44
N ARG A 44 15.38 7.35 -5.12
CA ARG A 44 16.27 6.61 -4.22
C ARG A 44 15.58 5.45 -3.52
N THR A 45 14.25 5.37 -3.61
CA THR A 45 13.46 4.36 -2.93
C THR A 45 12.73 3.54 -3.97
N THR A 46 12.89 2.23 -3.89
CA THR A 46 12.12 1.33 -4.76
C THR A 46 10.76 1.10 -4.15
N VAL A 47 9.71 1.39 -4.94
CA VAL A 47 8.34 1.08 -4.54
C VAL A 47 8.01 -0.31 -5.08
N THR A 48 7.73 -1.26 -4.20
CA THR A 48 7.42 -2.64 -4.58
C THR A 48 5.92 -2.89 -4.53
N ALA A 49 5.49 -3.96 -5.21
CA ALA A 49 4.08 -4.33 -5.28
C ALA A 49 3.51 -4.63 -3.89
N ALA A 50 4.32 -5.21 -3.01
CA ALA A 50 3.93 -5.49 -1.63
C ALA A 50 5.04 -5.10 -0.68
N THR A 51 4.68 -4.89 0.59
CA THR A 51 5.63 -4.61 1.65
C THR A 51 5.11 -5.21 2.96
N ALA A 52 6.05 -5.51 3.86
CA ALA A 52 5.69 -5.97 5.20
C ALA A 52 5.47 -4.72 6.07
N VAL A 53 4.33 -4.65 6.72
CA VAL A 53 3.95 -3.54 7.58
C VAL A 53 3.69 -4.07 8.98
N ASP A 54 4.24 -3.37 9.99
CA ASP A 54 3.96 -3.70 11.37
C ASP A 54 2.45 -3.60 11.61
N ALA A 55 1.88 -4.63 12.22
CA ALA A 55 0.44 -4.66 12.47
C ALA A 55 -0.03 -3.43 13.28
N ASP A 56 0.82 -2.90 14.13
CA ASP A 56 0.50 -1.72 14.94
C ASP A 56 0.41 -0.44 14.11
N ASP A 57 0.98 -0.44 12.92
CA ASP A 57 0.94 0.72 12.01
C ASP A 57 -0.25 0.67 11.04
N LEU A 58 -1.03 -0.40 11.08
CA LEU A 58 -2.19 -0.55 10.22
C LEU A 58 -3.39 0.17 10.80
N GLU A 59 -4.15 0.82 9.92
CA GLU A 59 -5.39 1.50 10.30
C GLU A 59 -6.58 0.80 9.66
N PRO A 60 -7.73 0.75 10.36
CA PRO A 60 -8.91 0.15 9.76
C PRO A 60 -9.43 0.98 8.60
N VAL A 61 -9.93 0.31 7.58
CA VAL A 61 -10.65 0.94 6.49
C VAL A 61 -12.13 0.91 6.87
N GLU A 62 -12.68 2.06 7.23
CA GLU A 62 -14.02 2.13 7.80
C GLU A 62 -15.14 2.03 6.78
N ASP A 63 -14.88 2.45 5.56
CA ASP A 63 -15.89 2.47 4.51
C ASP A 63 -15.96 1.12 3.78
N ALA A 64 -17.16 0.53 3.74
CA ALA A 64 -17.36 -0.79 3.14
C ALA A 64 -17.02 -0.82 1.65
N GLU A 65 -17.37 0.23 0.91
CA GLU A 65 -17.02 0.33 -0.51
C GLU A 65 -15.52 0.36 -0.73
N THR A 66 -14.83 1.10 0.12
CA THR A 66 -13.37 1.21 0.03
C THR A 66 -12.70 -0.12 0.37
N ARG A 67 -13.20 -0.84 1.38
CA ARG A 67 -12.70 -2.18 1.71
C ARG A 67 -12.80 -3.12 0.53
N GLU A 68 -13.94 -3.12 -0.12
CA GLU A 68 -14.20 -3.97 -1.29
C GLU A 68 -13.28 -3.59 -2.45
N ARG A 69 -13.15 -2.29 -2.71
CA ARG A 69 -12.27 -1.79 -3.77
C ARG A 69 -10.81 -2.17 -3.51
N TYR A 70 -10.35 -2.05 -2.28
CA TYR A 70 -8.97 -2.39 -1.93
C TYR A 70 -8.72 -3.90 -2.05
N ALA A 71 -9.67 -4.72 -1.63
CA ALA A 71 -9.55 -6.16 -1.78
C ALA A 71 -9.43 -6.58 -3.24
N MET A 72 -10.23 -5.98 -4.10
CA MET A 72 -10.19 -6.23 -5.54
C MET A 72 -8.86 -5.76 -6.13
N GLU A 73 -8.38 -4.60 -5.72
CA GLU A 73 -7.12 -4.06 -6.22
C GLU A 73 -5.93 -4.92 -5.76
N VAL A 74 -5.95 -5.42 -4.53
CA VAL A 74 -4.93 -6.36 -4.05
C VAL A 74 -4.89 -7.60 -4.92
N ASP A 75 -6.06 -8.16 -5.24
CA ASP A 75 -6.13 -9.34 -6.10
C ASP A 75 -5.52 -9.06 -7.48
N ARG A 76 -5.83 -7.90 -8.05
CA ARG A 76 -5.30 -7.50 -9.35
C ARG A 76 -3.79 -7.35 -9.32
N VAL A 77 -3.26 -6.66 -8.32
CA VAL A 77 -1.82 -6.44 -8.19
C VAL A 77 -1.09 -7.74 -7.94
N ARG A 78 -1.62 -8.56 -7.05
CA ARG A 78 -1.04 -9.86 -6.70
C ARG A 78 -0.99 -10.82 -7.89
N ASP A 79 -1.99 -10.76 -8.76
CA ASP A 79 -2.03 -11.59 -9.95
C ASP A 79 -1.05 -11.12 -11.03
N SER A 80 -0.70 -9.83 -11.02
CA SER A 80 0.10 -9.20 -12.07
C SER A 80 1.57 -9.01 -11.69
N HIS A 81 1.89 -9.04 -10.39
CA HIS A 81 3.22 -8.71 -9.89
C HIS A 81 3.66 -9.64 -8.77
N GLU A 82 4.97 -9.89 -8.71
CA GLU A 82 5.56 -10.52 -7.54
C GLU A 82 5.61 -9.52 -6.38
N PRO A 83 5.63 -9.98 -5.12
CA PRO A 83 5.64 -9.07 -3.97
C PRO A 83 6.78 -8.07 -3.96
N ASP A 84 7.97 -8.49 -4.37
CA ASP A 84 9.17 -7.66 -4.38
C ASP A 84 9.43 -6.97 -5.72
N GLU A 85 8.52 -7.08 -6.65
CA GLU A 85 8.64 -6.46 -7.96
C GLU A 85 8.44 -4.95 -7.85
N ALA A 86 9.32 -4.18 -8.49
CA ALA A 86 9.19 -2.73 -8.52
C ALA A 86 7.99 -2.33 -9.39
N ILE A 87 7.25 -1.39 -8.87
CA ILE A 87 6.07 -0.86 -9.56
C ILE A 87 6.30 0.57 -10.01
#